data_d9376c413d0ea24d2af9e571ad921ee2
#
_entry.id   d9376c413d0ea24d2af9e571ad921ee2
#
_cell.length_a   1.000
_cell.length_b   1.000
_cell.length_c   1.000
_cell.angle_alpha   90.00
_cell.angle_beta   90.00
_cell.angle_gamma   90.00
#
_symmetry.space_group_name_H-M   'P 1'
#
loop_
_entity.id
_entity.type
_entity.pdbx_description
1 polymer ?
#
loop_
_entity_poly.entity_id
_entity_poly.type
_entity_poly.pdbx_seq_one_letter_code
_entity_poly.pdbx_strand_id
1 'polypeptide(L)'
;VRVKRVGNHNFTSLDLARSIGSSLYKYSSGVDLGSPEAEVYVYVRYNKAYLYKEVYEGPKGLPVGTSGRTIVLFSGGFDSPVATWFMMKRGNVPIILNFLLGGNIHKEIVLNEVKLLREWSGSNSLYVYLVNGIKVQMKLASVEPKIRIVVLKRVMYKTAEVLASRLGAHSITTGESLSQVSSQTVWNLEATEYGISLPVFRPLIGFDKDEIIKYSKIIGTYELSSKLPEYCVISANSTTRAKVKDVIRAEESLEIDYNKLIDEAEVVKI
;
A
#
# COMPACT_ATOMS: atom_id res chain seq x y z
N VAL A 1 10.60 -24.45 28.04
CA VAL A 1 9.90 -23.30 28.64
C VAL A 1 10.66 -22.05 28.29
N ARG A 2 10.01 -21.07 27.70
CA ARG A 2 10.57 -19.74 27.37
C ARG A 2 9.93 -18.68 28.26
N VAL A 3 10.74 -17.97 29.06
CA VAL A 3 10.24 -16.97 30.01
C VAL A 3 10.71 -15.57 29.65
N LYS A 4 9.75 -14.63 29.53
CA LYS A 4 10.00 -13.19 29.43
C LYS A 4 9.41 -12.48 30.64
N ARG A 5 10.13 -11.51 31.20
CA ARG A 5 9.73 -10.80 32.43
C ARG A 5 9.92 -9.29 32.28
N VAL A 6 8.92 -8.55 32.76
CA VAL A 6 8.94 -7.08 32.87
C VAL A 6 8.43 -6.68 34.25
N GLY A 7 9.17 -5.84 34.91
CA GLY A 7 8.92 -5.40 36.27
C GLY A 7 9.94 -5.94 37.27
N ASN A 8 9.76 -5.59 38.55
CA ASN A 8 10.64 -5.99 39.63
C ASN A 8 10.03 -7.19 40.38
N HIS A 9 10.79 -8.28 40.53
CA HIS A 9 10.33 -9.54 41.13
C HIS A 9 11.50 -10.17 41.88
N ASN A 10 11.19 -10.95 42.89
CA ASN A 10 12.15 -11.68 43.74
C ASN A 10 12.73 -12.93 43.07
N PHE A 11 12.48 -13.14 41.79
CA PHE A 11 12.98 -14.27 41.01
C PHE A 11 13.46 -13.79 39.62
N THR A 12 14.33 -14.55 39.00
CA THR A 12 14.78 -14.32 37.62
C THR A 12 13.92 -15.07 36.61
N SER A 13 14.03 -14.73 35.32
CA SER A 13 13.40 -15.49 34.25
C SER A 13 13.88 -16.95 34.21
N LEU A 14 15.15 -17.18 34.57
CA LEU A 14 15.74 -18.50 34.61
C LEU A 14 15.19 -19.33 35.75
N ASP A 15 15.02 -18.74 36.93
CA ASP A 15 14.42 -19.44 38.10
C ASP A 15 13.01 -19.92 37.80
N LEU A 16 12.20 -19.04 37.17
CA LEU A 16 10.86 -19.39 36.79
C LEU A 16 10.84 -20.43 35.64
N ALA A 17 11.73 -20.34 34.67
CA ALA A 17 11.84 -21.35 33.62
C ALA A 17 12.21 -22.72 34.16
N ARG A 18 13.14 -22.80 35.16
CA ARG A 18 13.54 -24.04 35.83
C ARG A 18 12.40 -24.63 36.65
N SER A 19 11.71 -23.78 37.42
CA SER A 19 10.60 -24.23 38.27
C SER A 19 9.45 -24.84 37.44
N ILE A 20 9.03 -24.12 36.36
CA ILE A 20 7.98 -24.60 35.47
C ILE A 20 8.44 -25.82 34.68
N GLY A 21 9.68 -25.80 34.17
CA GLY A 21 10.28 -26.91 33.44
C GLY A 21 10.32 -28.21 34.30
N SER A 22 10.73 -28.10 35.55
CA SER A 22 10.74 -29.22 36.48
C SER A 22 9.31 -29.79 36.73
N SER A 23 8.33 -28.91 36.82
CA SER A 23 6.94 -29.34 36.99
C SER A 23 6.36 -30.05 35.77
N LEU A 24 6.81 -29.65 34.57
CA LEU A 24 6.38 -30.24 33.30
C LEU A 24 7.18 -31.48 32.89
N TYR A 25 8.35 -31.70 33.47
CA TYR A 25 9.26 -32.79 33.10
C TYR A 25 8.61 -34.17 33.13
N LYS A 26 7.79 -34.45 34.15
CA LYS A 26 7.07 -35.71 34.29
C LYS A 26 6.02 -36.00 33.20
N TYR A 27 5.68 -35.01 32.41
CA TYR A 27 4.73 -35.12 31.30
C TYR A 27 5.41 -35.05 29.94
N SER A 28 6.74 -35.04 29.89
CA SER A 28 7.55 -34.91 28.66
C SER A 28 8.46 -36.09 28.46
N SER A 29 8.91 -36.35 27.24
CA SER A 29 9.94 -37.35 26.91
C SER A 29 11.35 -36.87 27.21
N GLY A 30 11.53 -35.59 27.60
CA GLY A 30 12.82 -35.00 27.90
C GLY A 30 12.83 -33.48 27.70
N VAL A 31 14.03 -32.90 27.70
CA VAL A 31 14.23 -31.45 27.49
C VAL A 31 15.12 -31.26 26.26
N ASP A 32 14.60 -30.56 25.27
CA ASP A 32 15.33 -30.05 24.12
C ASP A 32 15.29 -28.52 24.13
N LEU A 33 16.47 -27.87 24.18
CA LEU A 33 16.59 -26.42 24.20
C LEU A 33 16.76 -25.82 22.79
N GLY A 34 17.09 -26.64 21.80
CA GLY A 34 17.38 -26.23 20.43
C GLY A 34 16.16 -26.32 19.51
N SER A 35 15.54 -27.51 19.45
CA SER A 35 14.42 -27.80 18.56
C SER A 35 13.33 -28.65 19.25
N PRO A 36 12.69 -28.11 20.29
CA PRO A 36 11.69 -28.86 21.05
C PRO A 36 10.41 -29.10 20.22
N GLU A 37 9.76 -30.25 20.41
CA GLU A 37 8.45 -30.55 19.83
C GLU A 37 7.34 -29.64 20.37
N ALA A 38 7.45 -29.22 21.64
CA ALA A 38 6.51 -28.33 22.28
C ALA A 38 7.21 -27.27 23.13
N GLU A 39 6.75 -26.03 23.00
CA GLU A 39 7.23 -24.92 23.81
C GLU A 39 6.11 -24.36 24.68
N VAL A 40 6.44 -24.05 25.93
CA VAL A 40 5.56 -23.30 26.83
C VAL A 40 6.18 -21.92 27.05
N TYR A 41 5.44 -20.91 26.69
CA TYR A 41 5.83 -19.53 26.86
C TYR A 41 5.19 -18.95 28.12
N VAL A 42 5.99 -18.20 28.88
CA VAL A 42 5.53 -17.50 30.08
C VAL A 42 5.97 -16.05 30.01
N TYR A 43 5.00 -15.15 30.01
CA TYR A 43 5.27 -13.71 30.04
C TYR A 43 4.76 -13.12 31.36
N VAL A 44 5.67 -12.73 32.23
CA VAL A 44 5.35 -12.05 33.49
C VAL A 44 5.48 -10.55 33.28
N ARG A 45 4.37 -9.85 33.56
CA ARG A 45 4.32 -8.40 33.48
C ARG A 45 3.75 -7.82 34.76
N TYR A 46 4.60 -7.18 35.55
CA TYR A 46 4.27 -6.74 36.90
C TYR A 46 3.67 -7.88 37.75
N ASN A 47 2.42 -7.74 38.19
CA ASN A 47 1.71 -8.72 39.00
C ASN A 47 0.87 -9.75 38.22
N LYS A 48 1.02 -9.82 36.90
CA LYS A 48 0.31 -10.73 36.02
C LYS A 48 1.25 -11.68 35.31
N ALA A 49 0.86 -12.93 35.18
CA ALA A 49 1.54 -13.95 34.38
C ALA A 49 0.62 -14.46 33.27
N TYR A 50 1.14 -14.54 32.06
CA TYR A 50 0.46 -15.05 30.87
C TYR A 50 1.18 -16.30 30.42
N LEU A 51 0.45 -17.41 30.29
CA LEU A 51 0.96 -18.67 29.75
C LEU A 51 0.32 -18.92 28.39
N TYR A 52 1.14 -19.28 27.39
CA TYR A 52 0.66 -19.58 26.05
C TYR A 52 1.61 -20.58 25.37
N LYS A 53 1.09 -21.31 24.39
CA LYS A 53 1.84 -22.33 23.64
C LYS A 53 2.06 -21.97 22.16
N GLU A 54 1.35 -20.98 21.67
CA GLU A 54 1.37 -20.61 20.26
C GLU A 54 1.65 -19.13 20.11
N VAL A 55 2.45 -18.81 19.10
CA VAL A 55 2.80 -17.45 18.71
C VAL A 55 2.50 -17.29 17.22
N TYR A 56 1.63 -16.35 16.89
CA TYR A 56 1.29 -16.04 15.51
C TYR A 56 2.05 -14.78 15.08
N GLU A 57 2.80 -14.91 14.00
CA GLU A 57 3.48 -13.76 13.40
C GLU A 57 2.47 -12.90 12.64
N GLY A 58 2.25 -11.68 13.11
CA GLY A 58 1.45 -10.69 12.42
C GLY A 58 2.27 -9.86 11.42
N PRO A 59 1.64 -8.94 10.67
CA PRO A 59 2.32 -8.09 9.68
C PRO A 59 3.29 -7.09 10.30
N LYS A 60 3.29 -6.95 11.63
CA LYS A 60 4.02 -5.91 12.38
C LYS A 60 3.54 -4.49 12.00
N GLY A 61 4.21 -3.47 12.50
CA GLY A 61 3.88 -2.08 12.17
C GLY A 61 2.98 -1.42 13.22
N LEU A 62 2.10 -0.53 12.78
CA LEU A 62 1.21 0.28 13.61
C LEU A 62 -0.25 -0.01 13.26
N PRO A 63 -1.20 0.13 14.19
CA PRO A 63 -2.62 0.02 13.88
C PRO A 63 -3.04 1.07 12.83
N VAL A 64 -3.85 0.64 11.85
CA VAL A 64 -4.38 1.54 10.81
C VAL A 64 -5.24 2.63 11.48
N GLY A 65 -5.01 3.87 11.08
CA GLY A 65 -5.66 5.05 11.66
C GLY A 65 -4.77 5.88 12.59
N THR A 66 -3.57 5.40 12.95
CA THR A 66 -2.66 6.11 13.87
C THR A 66 -1.74 7.12 13.17
N SER A 67 -1.64 7.11 11.84
CA SER A 67 -0.69 7.92 11.08
C SER A 67 -1.37 8.73 9.95
N GLY A 68 -2.59 9.21 10.19
CA GLY A 68 -3.31 10.07 9.24
C GLY A 68 -3.84 9.34 8.01
N ARG A 69 -4.14 10.10 6.95
CA ARG A 69 -4.77 9.63 5.70
C ARG A 69 -3.90 9.94 4.50
N THR A 70 -3.92 9.06 3.51
CA THR A 70 -3.27 9.26 2.20
C THR A 70 -4.23 8.99 1.06
N ILE A 71 -4.13 9.77 -0.03
CA ILE A 71 -4.76 9.41 -1.30
C ILE A 71 -3.84 8.45 -2.03
N VAL A 72 -4.33 7.27 -2.34
CA VAL A 72 -3.56 6.26 -3.07
C VAL A 72 -3.96 6.27 -4.54
N LEU A 73 -3.01 6.55 -5.43
CA LEU A 73 -3.18 6.34 -6.87
C LEU A 73 -3.14 4.83 -7.14
N PHE A 74 -4.31 4.25 -7.34
CA PHE A 74 -4.52 2.81 -7.37
C PHE A 74 -4.91 2.34 -8.76
N SER A 75 -4.06 1.56 -9.42
CA SER A 75 -4.30 1.09 -10.79
C SER A 75 -4.99 -0.27 -10.88
N GLY A 76 -4.96 -1.09 -9.82
CA GLY A 76 -5.39 -2.49 -9.86
C GLY A 76 -4.32 -3.47 -10.36
N GLY A 77 -3.12 -2.99 -10.72
CA GLY A 77 -1.96 -3.84 -11.01
C GLY A 77 -1.21 -4.21 -9.73
N PHE A 78 -0.17 -5.05 -9.85
CA PHE A 78 0.57 -5.61 -8.71
C PHE A 78 1.11 -4.57 -7.71
N ASP A 79 1.54 -3.42 -8.20
CA ASP A 79 2.30 -2.45 -7.42
C ASP A 79 1.42 -1.64 -6.47
N SER A 80 0.24 -1.18 -6.92
CA SER A 80 -0.61 -0.29 -6.12
C SER A 80 -1.23 -0.94 -4.88
N PRO A 81 -1.70 -2.22 -4.89
CA PRO A 81 -2.14 -2.89 -3.68
C PRO A 81 -1.02 -3.09 -2.65
N VAL A 82 0.18 -3.46 -3.13
CA VAL A 82 1.35 -3.66 -2.26
C VAL A 82 1.77 -2.35 -1.62
N ALA A 83 1.85 -1.26 -2.38
CA ALA A 83 2.13 0.08 -1.84
C ALA A 83 1.10 0.50 -0.78
N THR A 84 -0.18 0.26 -1.06
CA THR A 84 -1.27 0.53 -0.12
C THR A 84 -1.09 -0.22 1.19
N TRP A 85 -0.80 -1.52 1.12
CA TRP A 85 -0.57 -2.34 2.29
C TRP A 85 0.64 -1.87 3.12
N PHE A 86 1.73 -1.45 2.49
CA PHE A 86 2.87 -0.87 3.20
C PHE A 86 2.50 0.41 3.95
N MET A 87 1.66 1.27 3.38
CA MET A 87 1.18 2.46 4.08
C MET A 87 0.25 2.11 5.24
N MET A 88 -0.66 1.13 5.05
CA MET A 88 -1.51 0.61 6.13
C MET A 88 -0.67 0.03 7.27
N LYS A 89 0.38 -0.72 6.95
CA LYS A 89 1.35 -1.25 7.94
C LYS A 89 2.04 -0.15 8.75
N ARG A 90 2.15 1.07 8.22
CA ARG A 90 2.66 2.24 8.94
C ARG A 90 1.57 3.07 9.63
N GLY A 91 0.36 2.50 9.75
CA GLY A 91 -0.75 3.12 10.48
C GLY A 91 -1.56 4.13 9.66
N ASN A 92 -1.32 4.23 8.35
CA ASN A 92 -2.00 5.18 7.49
C ASN A 92 -3.36 4.64 7.01
N VAL A 93 -4.37 5.49 6.88
CA VAL A 93 -5.67 5.14 6.28
C VAL A 93 -5.64 5.48 4.80
N PRO A 94 -5.67 4.50 3.89
CA PRO A 94 -5.72 4.76 2.46
C PRO A 94 -7.12 5.18 2.03
N ILE A 95 -7.19 6.21 1.18
CA ILE A 95 -8.34 6.58 0.38
C ILE A 95 -7.97 6.28 -1.06
N ILE A 96 -8.67 5.38 -1.69
CA ILE A 96 -8.32 4.87 -3.02
C ILE A 96 -8.84 5.82 -4.09
N LEU A 97 -7.97 6.24 -5.00
CA LEU A 97 -8.31 7.00 -6.19
C LEU A 97 -7.89 6.19 -7.42
N ASN A 98 -8.88 5.73 -8.18
CA ASN A 98 -8.66 4.99 -9.42
C ASN A 98 -9.19 5.76 -10.62
N PHE A 99 -8.45 5.76 -11.71
CA PHE A 99 -8.88 6.22 -13.02
C PHE A 99 -9.29 5.01 -13.87
N LEU A 100 -10.58 4.82 -14.05
CA LEU A 100 -11.11 3.69 -14.80
C LEU A 100 -10.77 3.85 -16.30
N LEU A 101 -9.82 3.04 -16.77
CA LEU A 101 -9.39 2.98 -18.17
C LEU A 101 -9.93 1.75 -18.90
N GLY A 102 -10.33 0.72 -18.18
CA GLY A 102 -10.73 -0.59 -18.70
C GLY A 102 -12.19 -0.99 -18.42
N GLY A 103 -13.08 -0.03 -18.17
CA GLY A 103 -14.51 -0.29 -17.97
C GLY A 103 -14.82 -1.16 -16.75
N ASN A 104 -15.87 -2.00 -16.86
CA ASN A 104 -16.39 -2.78 -15.73
C ASN A 104 -15.42 -3.83 -15.20
N ILE A 105 -14.66 -4.50 -16.08
CA ILE A 105 -13.68 -5.52 -15.66
C ILE A 105 -12.61 -4.88 -14.77
N HIS A 106 -12.09 -3.72 -15.18
CA HIS A 106 -11.11 -2.98 -14.37
C HIS A 106 -11.71 -2.57 -13.02
N LYS A 107 -12.94 -2.05 -13.02
CA LYS A 107 -13.67 -1.68 -11.80
C LYS A 107 -13.79 -2.86 -10.83
N GLU A 108 -14.22 -4.03 -11.32
CA GLU A 108 -14.39 -5.23 -10.50
C GLU A 108 -13.06 -5.69 -9.87
N ILE A 109 -11.97 -5.69 -10.63
CA ILE A 109 -10.64 -6.04 -10.12
C ILE A 109 -10.25 -5.09 -9.00
N VAL A 110 -10.33 -3.78 -9.22
CA VAL A 110 -9.98 -2.75 -8.23
C VAL A 110 -10.81 -2.92 -6.95
N LEU A 111 -12.14 -3.08 -7.06
CA LEU A 111 -12.99 -3.23 -5.89
C LEU A 111 -12.70 -4.52 -5.11
N ASN A 112 -12.40 -5.63 -5.80
CA ASN A 112 -12.08 -6.88 -5.14
C ASN A 112 -10.70 -6.84 -4.47
N GLU A 113 -9.71 -6.18 -5.06
CA GLU A 113 -8.41 -5.95 -4.40
C GLU A 113 -8.56 -5.08 -3.14
N VAL A 114 -9.39 -4.04 -3.20
CA VAL A 114 -9.65 -3.19 -2.02
C VAL A 114 -10.40 -3.95 -0.93
N LYS A 115 -11.28 -4.91 -1.27
CA LYS A 115 -11.91 -5.81 -0.27
C LYS A 115 -10.85 -6.65 0.46
N LEU A 116 -9.88 -7.22 -0.26
CA LEU A 116 -8.78 -7.95 0.36
C LEU A 116 -7.93 -7.04 1.26
N LEU A 117 -7.61 -5.83 0.81
CA LEU A 117 -6.89 -4.86 1.63
C LEU A 117 -7.66 -4.44 2.88
N ARG A 118 -9.00 -4.36 2.80
CA ARG A 118 -9.83 -4.05 3.96
C ARG A 118 -9.68 -5.09 5.08
N GLU A 119 -9.49 -6.37 4.76
CA GLU A 119 -9.25 -7.41 5.76
C GLU A 119 -7.99 -7.11 6.60
N TRP A 120 -6.98 -6.49 5.98
CA TRP A 120 -5.77 -6.04 6.68
C TRP A 120 -5.96 -4.75 7.49
N SER A 121 -7.07 -4.04 7.30
CA SER A 121 -7.31 -2.74 7.95
C SER A 121 -7.84 -2.81 9.38
N GLY A 122 -8.10 -4.01 9.90
CA GLY A 122 -8.67 -4.19 11.23
C GLY A 122 -10.09 -3.64 11.37
N SER A 123 -10.93 -3.84 10.36
CA SER A 123 -12.34 -3.43 10.30
C SER A 123 -12.60 -1.96 9.92
N ASN A 124 -11.58 -1.19 9.54
CA ASN A 124 -11.81 0.14 8.99
C ASN A 124 -12.46 0.05 7.60
N SER A 125 -13.46 0.88 7.35
CA SER A 125 -14.01 1.04 6.01
C SER A 125 -13.01 1.76 5.11
N LEU A 126 -12.86 1.29 3.86
CA LEU A 126 -12.05 1.94 2.84
C LEU A 126 -12.97 2.61 1.81
N TYR A 127 -12.59 3.79 1.36
CA TYR A 127 -13.33 4.53 0.33
C TYR A 127 -12.58 4.47 -0.99
N VAL A 128 -13.31 4.19 -2.07
CA VAL A 128 -12.80 4.10 -3.44
C VAL A 128 -13.48 5.18 -4.27
N TYR A 129 -12.70 6.08 -4.83
CA TYR A 129 -13.12 7.10 -5.78
C TYR A 129 -12.75 6.62 -7.19
N LEU A 130 -13.77 6.36 -8.01
CA LEU A 130 -13.62 5.85 -9.37
C LEU A 130 -13.87 7.00 -10.35
N VAL A 131 -12.80 7.56 -10.87
CA VAL A 131 -12.84 8.63 -11.87
C VAL A 131 -12.97 8.04 -13.28
N ASN A 132 -13.73 8.65 -14.14
CA ASN A 132 -13.83 8.26 -15.55
C ASN A 132 -12.52 8.59 -16.28
N GLY A 133 -11.61 7.64 -16.30
CA GLY A 133 -10.29 7.78 -16.92
C GLY A 133 -10.34 7.90 -18.45
N ILE A 134 -11.38 7.36 -19.10
CA ILE A 134 -11.56 7.43 -20.55
C ILE A 134 -11.74 8.89 -21.00
N LYS A 135 -12.53 9.70 -20.25
CA LYS A 135 -12.67 11.14 -20.56
C LYS A 135 -11.32 11.87 -20.50
N VAL A 136 -10.47 11.53 -19.53
CA VAL A 136 -9.12 12.10 -19.41
C VAL A 136 -8.25 11.63 -20.58
N GLN A 137 -8.31 10.33 -20.91
CA GLN A 137 -7.53 9.75 -22.01
C GLN A 137 -7.90 10.38 -23.37
N MET A 138 -9.16 10.70 -23.61
CA MET A 138 -9.60 11.38 -24.83
C MET A 138 -8.96 12.78 -24.95
N LYS A 139 -8.90 13.54 -23.86
CA LYS A 139 -8.21 14.84 -23.85
C LYS A 139 -6.70 14.70 -24.13
N LEU A 140 -6.08 13.65 -23.59
CA LEU A 140 -4.66 13.36 -23.82
C LEU A 140 -4.30 13.04 -25.27
N ALA A 141 -5.27 12.80 -26.15
CA ALA A 141 -5.02 12.57 -27.58
C ALA A 141 -4.30 13.76 -28.25
N SER A 142 -4.52 14.99 -27.77
CA SER A 142 -3.86 16.21 -28.25
C SER A 142 -2.42 16.37 -27.77
N VAL A 143 -2.00 15.60 -26.75
CA VAL A 143 -0.66 15.67 -26.17
C VAL A 143 0.34 14.86 -27.02
N GLU A 144 1.57 15.36 -27.14
CA GLU A 144 2.66 14.64 -27.82
C GLU A 144 2.81 13.20 -27.24
N PRO A 145 2.82 12.16 -28.10
CA PRO A 145 2.87 10.77 -27.65
C PRO A 145 4.00 10.46 -26.67
N LYS A 146 5.17 11.07 -26.85
CA LYS A 146 6.36 10.83 -26.02
C LYS A 146 6.20 11.22 -24.56
N ILE A 147 5.39 12.23 -24.25
CA ILE A 147 5.18 12.71 -22.87
C ILE A 147 3.79 12.40 -22.32
N ARG A 148 2.91 11.80 -23.13
CA ARG A 148 1.49 11.59 -22.83
C ARG A 148 1.26 10.83 -21.51
N ILE A 149 2.03 9.79 -21.27
CA ILE A 149 1.91 9.01 -20.03
C ILE A 149 2.35 9.82 -18.79
N VAL A 150 3.36 10.68 -18.94
CA VAL A 150 3.83 11.54 -17.83
C VAL A 150 2.78 12.61 -17.53
N VAL A 151 2.16 13.18 -18.57
CA VAL A 151 1.04 14.14 -18.41
C VAL A 151 -0.17 13.48 -17.77
N LEU A 152 -0.53 12.24 -18.17
CA LEU A 152 -1.60 11.49 -17.51
C LEU A 152 -1.33 11.32 -16.02
N LYS A 153 -0.13 10.87 -15.66
CA LYS A 153 0.26 10.73 -14.26
C LYS A 153 0.15 12.06 -13.51
N ARG A 154 0.61 13.16 -14.11
CA ARG A 154 0.49 14.48 -13.51
C ARG A 154 -0.97 14.87 -13.27
N VAL A 155 -1.88 14.59 -14.20
CA VAL A 155 -3.32 14.77 -14.00
C VAL A 155 -3.83 13.96 -12.80
N MET A 156 -3.38 12.70 -12.66
CA MET A 156 -3.74 11.86 -11.51
C MET A 156 -3.24 12.46 -10.18
N TYR A 157 -2.01 12.99 -10.15
CA TYR A 157 -1.45 13.64 -8.95
C TYR A 157 -2.22 14.92 -8.58
N LYS A 158 -2.54 15.76 -9.57
CA LYS A 158 -3.34 16.97 -9.34
C LYS A 158 -4.75 16.63 -8.84
N THR A 159 -5.39 15.61 -9.41
CA THR A 159 -6.68 15.12 -8.90
C THR A 159 -6.58 14.61 -7.47
N ALA A 160 -5.50 13.87 -7.15
CA ALA A 160 -5.25 13.37 -5.80
C ALA A 160 -5.04 14.52 -4.80
N GLU A 161 -4.34 15.59 -5.18
CA GLU A 161 -4.12 16.78 -4.35
C GLU A 161 -5.44 17.49 -4.01
N VAL A 162 -6.32 17.67 -5.00
CA VAL A 162 -7.66 18.25 -4.78
C VAL A 162 -8.52 17.34 -3.90
N LEU A 163 -8.51 16.03 -4.14
CA LEU A 163 -9.25 15.07 -3.31
C LEU A 163 -8.71 15.05 -1.88
N ALA A 164 -7.40 15.14 -1.70
CA ALA A 164 -6.77 15.20 -0.38
C ALA A 164 -7.22 16.41 0.43
N SER A 165 -7.28 17.57 -0.20
CA SER A 165 -7.78 18.81 0.42
C SER A 165 -9.23 18.66 0.90
N ARG A 166 -10.09 18.01 0.11
CA ARG A 166 -11.51 17.79 0.47
C ARG A 166 -11.71 16.81 1.62
N LEU A 167 -10.84 15.80 1.73
CA LEU A 167 -11.01 14.70 2.67
C LEU A 167 -10.06 14.77 3.87
N GLY A 168 -9.26 15.82 3.98
CA GLY A 168 -8.29 15.96 5.07
C GLY A 168 -7.20 14.88 5.02
N ALA A 169 -6.76 14.50 3.83
CA ALA A 169 -5.58 13.66 3.65
C ALA A 169 -4.32 14.55 3.52
N HIS A 170 -3.19 14.05 3.99
CA HIS A 170 -1.96 14.84 4.12
C HIS A 170 -0.83 14.33 3.23
N SER A 171 -1.11 13.37 2.37
CA SER A 171 -0.12 12.79 1.46
C SER A 171 -0.77 12.09 0.27
N ILE A 172 0.03 11.84 -0.74
CA ILE A 172 -0.30 10.99 -1.88
C ILE A 172 0.59 9.76 -1.81
N THR A 173 0.07 8.60 -2.16
CA THR A 173 0.83 7.35 -2.23
C THR A 173 0.72 6.76 -3.63
N THR A 174 1.83 6.26 -4.16
CA THR A 174 1.88 5.57 -5.45
C THR A 174 2.64 4.26 -5.36
N GLY A 175 2.34 3.33 -6.27
CA GLY A 175 3.06 2.06 -6.42
C GLY A 175 4.27 2.15 -7.34
N GLU A 176 4.86 3.33 -7.52
CA GLU A 176 5.99 3.52 -8.41
C GLU A 176 7.27 2.87 -7.85
N SER A 177 7.97 2.13 -8.73
CA SER A 177 9.31 1.59 -8.52
C SER A 177 10.28 2.25 -9.51
N LEU A 178 11.45 2.68 -9.04
CA LEU A 178 12.39 3.45 -9.85
C LEU A 178 12.86 2.66 -11.07
N SER A 179 12.72 3.26 -12.24
CA SER A 179 13.18 2.70 -13.53
C SER A 179 12.51 1.38 -13.96
N GLN A 180 11.43 0.96 -13.32
CA GLN A 180 10.69 -0.24 -13.71
C GLN A 180 10.05 -0.09 -15.11
N VAL A 181 9.55 1.11 -15.42
CA VAL A 181 9.02 1.48 -16.74
C VAL A 181 9.44 2.91 -17.10
N SER A 182 9.32 3.27 -18.38
CA SER A 182 9.76 4.58 -18.92
C SER A 182 9.20 5.79 -18.16
N SER A 183 7.99 5.70 -17.62
CA SER A 183 7.37 6.79 -16.85
C SER A 183 7.88 6.91 -15.40
N GLN A 184 8.70 5.97 -14.92
CA GLN A 184 9.18 5.91 -13.54
C GLN A 184 10.68 6.22 -13.41
N THR A 185 11.26 6.93 -14.35
CA THR A 185 12.62 7.47 -14.25
C THR A 185 12.64 8.70 -13.34
N VAL A 186 13.80 9.04 -12.77
CA VAL A 186 13.96 10.21 -11.88
C VAL A 186 13.40 11.48 -12.55
N TRP A 187 13.74 11.72 -13.83
CA TRP A 187 13.26 12.88 -14.57
C TRP A 187 11.75 12.90 -14.78
N ASN A 188 11.15 11.74 -15.03
CA ASN A 188 9.70 11.64 -15.24
C ASN A 188 8.94 11.73 -13.91
N LEU A 189 9.51 11.20 -12.81
CA LEU A 189 8.96 11.38 -11.47
C LEU A 189 9.02 12.86 -11.06
N GLU A 190 10.13 13.56 -11.29
CA GLU A 190 10.25 15.01 -11.08
C GLU A 190 9.17 15.78 -11.86
N ALA A 191 9.03 15.51 -13.16
CA ALA A 191 8.06 16.20 -14.00
C ALA A 191 6.60 15.92 -13.58
N THR A 192 6.32 14.71 -13.08
CA THR A 192 4.99 14.35 -12.59
C THR A 192 4.66 15.06 -11.26
N GLU A 193 5.62 15.13 -10.34
CA GLU A 193 5.43 15.64 -8.99
C GLU A 193 5.60 17.17 -8.89
N TYR A 194 6.24 17.78 -9.86
CA TYR A 194 6.56 19.22 -9.80
C TYR A 194 5.36 20.08 -9.46
N GLY A 195 5.48 20.90 -8.39
CA GLY A 195 4.42 21.78 -7.90
C GLY A 195 3.25 21.08 -7.19
N ILE A 196 3.39 19.80 -6.83
CA ILE A 196 2.50 19.13 -5.87
C ILE A 196 2.93 19.57 -4.47
N SER A 197 1.98 20.06 -3.67
CA SER A 197 2.24 20.60 -2.33
C SER A 197 2.30 19.53 -1.24
N LEU A 198 1.77 18.34 -1.51
CA LEU A 198 1.70 17.23 -0.56
C LEU A 198 2.91 16.30 -0.67
N PRO A 199 3.38 15.71 0.44
CA PRO A 199 4.34 14.63 0.39
C PRO A 199 3.86 13.47 -0.49
N VAL A 200 4.73 12.97 -1.37
CA VAL A 200 4.45 11.79 -2.20
C VAL A 200 5.25 10.60 -1.68
N PHE A 201 4.54 9.61 -1.15
CA PHE A 201 5.12 8.38 -0.66
C PHE A 201 5.18 7.33 -1.78
N ARG A 202 6.36 6.75 -1.96
CA ARG A 202 6.63 5.66 -2.89
C ARG A 202 7.21 4.47 -2.14
N PRO A 203 6.37 3.68 -1.45
CA PRO A 203 6.86 2.60 -0.59
C PRO A 203 7.67 1.53 -1.33
N LEU A 204 7.53 1.46 -2.66
CA LEU A 204 8.15 0.46 -3.52
C LEU A 204 9.30 1.02 -4.36
N ILE A 205 9.77 2.23 -4.08
CA ILE A 205 10.73 2.93 -4.96
C ILE A 205 12.02 2.16 -5.25
N GLY A 206 12.48 1.35 -4.29
CA GLY A 206 13.69 0.53 -4.39
C GLY A 206 13.41 -0.97 -4.60
N PHE A 207 12.15 -1.37 -4.82
CA PHE A 207 11.79 -2.78 -4.99
C PHE A 207 11.91 -3.19 -6.45
N ASP A 208 12.36 -4.42 -6.69
CA ASP A 208 12.22 -5.04 -8.00
C ASP A 208 10.86 -5.74 -8.18
N LYS A 209 10.61 -6.23 -9.39
CA LYS A 209 9.33 -6.85 -9.74
C LYS A 209 9.05 -8.13 -8.96
N ASP A 210 10.06 -8.92 -8.69
CA ASP A 210 9.91 -10.20 -7.97
C ASP A 210 9.57 -9.98 -6.50
N GLU A 211 10.14 -8.95 -5.88
CA GLU A 211 9.80 -8.55 -4.52
C GLU A 211 8.34 -8.10 -4.42
N ILE A 212 7.88 -7.28 -5.37
CA ILE A 212 6.50 -6.82 -5.43
C ILE A 212 5.53 -8.00 -5.61
N ILE A 213 5.83 -8.92 -6.53
CA ILE A 213 5.04 -10.14 -6.75
C ILE A 213 4.98 -11.00 -5.49
N LYS A 214 6.10 -11.14 -4.77
CA LYS A 214 6.13 -11.86 -3.49
C LYS A 214 5.15 -11.26 -2.48
N TYR A 215 5.16 -9.93 -2.33
CA TYR A 215 4.21 -9.26 -1.43
C TYR A 215 2.78 -9.35 -1.92
N SER A 216 2.51 -9.24 -3.22
CA SER A 216 1.15 -9.39 -3.76
C SER A 216 0.55 -10.76 -3.46
N LYS A 217 1.37 -11.83 -3.43
CA LYS A 217 0.95 -13.17 -2.99
C LYS A 217 0.66 -13.22 -1.49
N ILE A 218 1.50 -12.58 -0.67
CA ILE A 218 1.31 -12.53 0.80
C ILE A 218 0.00 -11.82 1.16
N ILE A 219 -0.32 -10.72 0.49
CA ILE A 219 -1.54 -9.94 0.77
C ILE A 219 -2.78 -10.48 0.06
N GLY A 220 -2.62 -11.45 -0.84
CA GLY A 220 -3.71 -12.15 -1.53
C GLY A 220 -4.20 -11.47 -2.82
N THR A 221 -3.55 -10.42 -3.31
CA THR A 221 -4.00 -9.66 -4.51
C THR A 221 -3.47 -10.22 -5.83
N TYR A 222 -2.49 -11.13 -5.80
CA TYR A 222 -1.79 -11.63 -6.97
C TYR A 222 -2.73 -12.13 -8.09
N GLU A 223 -3.70 -12.98 -7.74
CA GLU A 223 -4.62 -13.59 -8.72
C GLU A 223 -5.56 -12.56 -9.38
N LEU A 224 -5.88 -11.48 -8.69
CA LEU A 224 -6.68 -10.39 -9.24
C LEU A 224 -5.84 -9.50 -10.15
N SER A 225 -4.67 -9.06 -9.66
CA SER A 225 -3.75 -8.22 -10.43
C SER A 225 -3.29 -8.90 -11.74
N SER A 226 -3.10 -10.23 -11.73
CA SER A 226 -2.68 -10.99 -12.92
C SER A 226 -3.72 -11.04 -14.05
N LYS A 227 -5.00 -10.80 -13.72
CA LYS A 227 -6.11 -10.75 -14.67
C LYS A 227 -6.31 -9.36 -15.29
N LEU A 228 -5.59 -8.35 -14.77
CA LEU A 228 -5.73 -7.00 -15.28
C LEU A 228 -5.05 -6.89 -16.65
N PRO A 229 -5.79 -6.58 -17.71
CA PRO A 229 -5.19 -6.30 -19.01
C PRO A 229 -4.32 -5.03 -18.96
N GLU A 230 -3.30 -4.97 -19.80
CA GLU A 230 -2.51 -3.74 -19.94
C GLU A 230 -3.34 -2.67 -20.65
N TYR A 231 -3.95 -1.76 -19.90
CA TYR A 231 -4.71 -0.62 -20.46
C TYR A 231 -3.83 0.55 -20.91
N CYS A 232 -2.52 0.51 -20.62
CA CYS A 232 -1.58 1.57 -20.98
C CYS A 232 -1.06 1.47 -22.42
N VAL A 233 -1.94 1.42 -23.42
CA VAL A 233 -1.57 1.63 -24.84
C VAL A 233 -0.90 3.01 -25.05
N ILE A 234 -1.05 3.92 -24.11
CA ILE A 234 -0.51 5.29 -24.11
C ILE A 234 1.02 5.32 -23.97
N SER A 235 1.65 4.23 -23.45
CA SER A 235 3.08 4.21 -23.13
C SER A 235 3.99 3.82 -24.29
N ALA A 236 3.47 3.42 -25.44
CA ALA A 236 4.27 3.10 -26.60
C ALA A 236 5.08 4.34 -27.04
N ASN A 237 6.40 4.23 -27.10
CA ASN A 237 7.34 5.30 -27.45
C ASN A 237 7.45 6.46 -26.44
N SER A 238 7.15 6.24 -25.16
CA SER A 238 7.29 7.29 -24.14
C SER A 238 8.77 7.62 -23.87
N THR A 239 9.06 8.91 -23.66
CA THR A 239 10.40 9.36 -23.29
C THR A 239 10.75 8.95 -21.87
N THR A 240 12.03 8.69 -21.61
CA THR A 240 12.57 8.49 -20.26
C THR A 240 13.04 9.80 -19.61
N ARG A 241 12.98 10.93 -20.33
CA ARG A 241 13.46 12.25 -19.88
C ARG A 241 12.52 13.37 -20.36
N ALA A 242 11.31 13.39 -19.83
CA ALA A 242 10.40 14.49 -20.06
C ALA A 242 10.90 15.76 -19.35
N LYS A 243 10.81 16.90 -20.03
CA LYS A 243 11.14 18.17 -19.39
C LYS A 243 9.94 18.69 -18.61
N VAL A 244 10.16 19.07 -17.37
CA VAL A 244 9.13 19.60 -16.46
C VAL A 244 8.25 20.65 -17.14
N LYS A 245 8.86 21.65 -17.80
CA LYS A 245 8.12 22.74 -18.48
C LYS A 245 7.20 22.26 -19.61
N ASP A 246 7.61 21.21 -20.34
CA ASP A 246 6.81 20.70 -21.46
C ASP A 246 5.61 19.89 -20.93
N VAL A 247 5.80 19.14 -19.84
CA VAL A 247 4.75 18.39 -19.16
C VAL A 247 3.72 19.33 -18.52
N ILE A 248 4.17 20.41 -17.85
CA ILE A 248 3.27 21.41 -17.26
C ILE A 248 2.44 22.10 -18.34
N ARG A 249 3.09 22.60 -19.41
CA ARG A 249 2.39 23.25 -20.53
C ARG A 249 1.36 22.32 -21.18
N ALA A 250 1.71 21.05 -21.37
CA ALA A 250 0.80 20.08 -21.95
C ALA A 250 -0.38 19.79 -21.01
N GLU A 251 -0.14 19.68 -19.70
CA GLU A 251 -1.22 19.49 -18.72
C GLU A 251 -2.16 20.69 -18.67
N GLU A 252 -1.64 21.90 -18.59
CA GLU A 252 -2.43 23.14 -18.59
C GLU A 252 -3.28 23.28 -19.87
N SER A 253 -2.76 22.89 -21.04
CA SER A 253 -3.50 22.94 -22.31
C SER A 253 -4.70 21.99 -22.37
N LEU A 254 -4.79 21.01 -21.47
CA LEU A 254 -5.94 20.10 -21.38
C LEU A 254 -7.17 20.75 -20.73
N GLU A 255 -6.99 21.88 -20.06
CA GLU A 255 -8.08 22.61 -19.36
C GLU A 255 -8.93 21.65 -18.52
N ILE A 256 -8.28 20.87 -17.64
CA ILE A 256 -8.97 19.89 -16.79
C ILE A 256 -9.51 20.58 -15.54
N ASP A 257 -10.82 20.50 -15.36
CA ASP A 257 -11.47 20.84 -14.09
C ASP A 257 -11.35 19.66 -13.13
N TYR A 258 -10.35 19.73 -12.23
CA TYR A 258 -10.08 18.68 -11.24
C TYR A 258 -11.20 18.53 -10.20
N ASN A 259 -11.91 19.62 -9.88
CA ASN A 259 -13.06 19.56 -8.99
C ASN A 259 -14.19 18.77 -9.63
N LYS A 260 -14.49 19.04 -10.88
CA LYS A 260 -15.51 18.33 -11.64
C LYS A 260 -15.18 16.83 -11.80
N LEU A 261 -13.91 16.49 -12.01
CA LEU A 261 -13.49 15.07 -12.06
C LEU A 261 -13.85 14.33 -10.79
N ILE A 262 -13.70 14.97 -9.64
CA ILE A 262 -14.01 14.39 -8.33
C ILE A 262 -15.51 14.39 -8.08
N ASP A 263 -16.24 15.44 -8.46
CA ASP A 263 -17.69 15.54 -8.29
C ASP A 263 -18.43 14.48 -9.13
N GLU A 264 -17.88 14.13 -10.31
CA GLU A 264 -18.42 13.08 -11.19
C GLU A 264 -17.91 11.67 -10.83
N ALA A 265 -17.01 11.53 -9.86
CA ALA A 265 -16.48 10.23 -9.49
C ALA A 265 -17.53 9.38 -8.76
N GLU A 266 -17.60 8.11 -9.12
CA GLU A 266 -18.39 7.15 -8.34
C GLU A 266 -17.63 6.83 -7.03
N VAL A 267 -18.33 6.93 -5.90
CA VAL A 267 -17.75 6.65 -4.58
C VAL A 267 -18.32 5.36 -4.03
N VAL A 268 -17.43 4.41 -3.76
CA VAL A 268 -17.78 3.11 -3.18
C VAL A 268 -17.15 2.99 -1.79
N LYS A 269 -17.96 2.61 -0.80
CA LYS A 269 -17.50 2.27 0.54
C LYS A 269 -17.39 0.75 0.66
N ILE A 270 -16.24 0.25 1.05
CA ILE A 270 -15.92 -1.17 1.23
C ILE A 270 -15.68 -1.47 2.72
#